data_d89ac177111af824833517a71ba661df
#
_entry.id   d89ac177111af824833517a71ba661df
#
_cell.length_a   1.000
_cell.length_b   1.000
_cell.length_c   1.000
_cell.angle_alpha   90.00
_cell.angle_beta   90.00
_cell.angle_gamma   90.00
#
_symmetry.space_group_name_H-M   'P 1'
#
loop_
_entity.id
_entity.type
_entity.pdbx_description
1 polymer ?
#
loop_
_entity_poly.entity_id
_entity_poly.type
_entity_poly.pdbx_seq_one_letter_code
_entity_poly.pdbx_strand_id
1 'polypeptide(L)'
;CIRDRAFAQAGFCVVDVHMTDLLSKRVSLEPFVGLAACGGFSYGDVLGSGRGWAQSILHSPHVNAEFAAFFQREKTFALGVCNGCQMFSVLGRAGLIPGAEHWPLFAPNESGRFEARFTTVEIKSTDCIFFRGMQGSRIPVALAHAEGRASFRGSSTLEGLDAQRGIALKYTDHRLSLIHI
;
A
#
# COMPACT_ATOMS: atom_id res chain seq x y z
N CYS A 1 -14.34 -14.45 -0.71
CA CYS A 1 -14.21 -13.03 -0.34
C CYS A 1 -14.40 -12.13 -1.56
N ILE A 2 -14.83 -10.86 -1.38
CA ILE A 2 -15.02 -9.91 -2.50
C ILE A 2 -13.69 -9.64 -3.22
N ARG A 3 -12.59 -9.58 -2.48
CA ARG A 3 -11.24 -9.33 -3.01
C ARG A 3 -10.76 -10.44 -3.92
N ASP A 4 -10.91 -11.69 -3.49
CA ASP A 4 -10.54 -12.87 -4.26
C ASP A 4 -11.31 -12.90 -5.58
N ARG A 5 -12.60 -12.57 -5.52
CA ARG A 5 -13.47 -12.52 -6.69
C ARG A 5 -13.03 -11.45 -7.70
N ALA A 6 -12.59 -10.27 -7.22
CA ALA A 6 -12.10 -9.20 -8.10
C ALA A 6 -10.86 -9.64 -8.88
N PHE A 7 -9.88 -10.24 -8.22
CA PHE A 7 -8.69 -10.77 -8.89
C PHE A 7 -9.01 -11.97 -9.80
N ALA A 8 -9.90 -12.87 -9.36
CA ALA A 8 -10.33 -13.99 -10.18
C ALA A 8 -11.06 -13.53 -11.46
N GLN A 9 -11.91 -12.50 -11.35
CA GLN A 9 -12.56 -11.88 -12.53
C GLN A 9 -11.55 -11.21 -13.47
N ALA A 10 -10.43 -10.72 -12.94
CA ALA A 10 -9.32 -10.19 -13.73
C ALA A 10 -8.44 -11.31 -14.35
N GLY A 11 -8.74 -12.57 -14.14
CA GLY A 11 -8.04 -13.70 -14.73
C GLY A 11 -6.90 -14.27 -13.88
N PHE A 12 -6.76 -13.86 -12.61
CA PHE A 12 -5.75 -14.41 -11.72
C PHE A 12 -6.24 -15.69 -11.03
N CYS A 13 -5.30 -16.62 -10.81
CA CYS A 13 -5.48 -17.71 -9.85
C CYS A 13 -5.17 -17.18 -8.46
N VAL A 14 -6.20 -17.03 -7.63
CA VAL A 14 -6.09 -16.40 -6.31
C VAL A 14 -5.90 -17.43 -5.22
N VAL A 15 -4.93 -17.20 -4.36
CA VAL A 15 -4.65 -18.03 -3.18
C VAL A 15 -4.62 -17.13 -1.94
N ASP A 16 -5.46 -17.44 -0.96
CA ASP A 16 -5.42 -16.80 0.35
C ASP A 16 -4.25 -17.39 1.16
N VAL A 17 -3.34 -16.50 1.57
CA VAL A 17 -2.17 -16.87 2.37
C VAL A 17 -2.22 -16.12 3.70
N HIS A 18 -2.20 -16.84 4.79
CA HIS A 18 -2.10 -16.26 6.11
C HIS A 18 -0.64 -16.11 6.54
N MET A 19 -0.32 -15.09 7.33
CA MET A 19 1.05 -14.89 7.81
C MET A 19 1.64 -16.11 8.53
N THR A 20 0.82 -16.88 9.24
CA THR A 20 1.28 -18.13 9.88
C THR A 20 1.75 -19.18 8.88
N ASP A 21 1.25 -19.16 7.64
CA ASP A 21 1.69 -20.09 6.60
C ASP A 21 3.10 -19.76 6.12
N LEU A 22 3.40 -18.46 6.00
CA LEU A 22 4.75 -17.99 5.70
C LEU A 22 5.71 -18.23 6.87
N LEU A 23 5.29 -17.88 8.09
CA LEU A 23 6.10 -18.07 9.31
C LEU A 23 6.44 -19.54 9.56
N SER A 24 5.51 -20.43 9.29
CA SER A 24 5.70 -21.89 9.44
C SER A 24 6.30 -22.58 8.21
N LYS A 25 6.65 -21.80 7.17
CA LYS A 25 7.22 -22.30 5.89
C LYS A 25 6.29 -23.26 5.15
N ARG A 26 4.98 -23.21 5.36
CA ARG A 26 4.00 -24.01 4.61
C ARG A 26 3.77 -23.48 3.21
N VAL A 27 3.95 -22.18 3.03
CA VAL A 27 3.81 -21.47 1.75
C VAL A 27 5.05 -20.61 1.53
N SER A 28 5.54 -20.56 0.29
CA SER A 28 6.56 -19.63 -0.19
C SER A 28 5.93 -18.59 -1.10
N LEU A 29 6.53 -17.40 -1.20
CA LEU A 29 6.13 -16.35 -2.15
C LEU A 29 6.69 -16.59 -3.56
N GLU A 30 7.57 -17.55 -3.74
CA GLU A 30 8.27 -17.83 -5.00
C GLU A 30 7.31 -18.05 -6.18
N PRO A 31 6.21 -18.84 -6.10
CA PRO A 31 5.35 -19.12 -7.25
C PRO A 31 4.40 -17.97 -7.60
N PHE A 32 4.27 -16.93 -6.75
CA PHE A 32 3.30 -15.86 -6.97
C PHE A 32 3.89 -14.73 -7.81
N VAL A 33 3.06 -14.20 -8.73
CA VAL A 33 3.39 -13.02 -9.55
C VAL A 33 2.76 -11.74 -9.00
N GLY A 34 1.75 -11.85 -8.14
CA GLY A 34 1.06 -10.73 -7.51
C GLY A 34 0.90 -10.92 -6.01
N LEU A 35 1.04 -9.86 -5.24
CA LEU A 35 0.83 -9.84 -3.81
C LEU A 35 -0.18 -8.74 -3.46
N ALA A 36 -1.35 -9.13 -2.98
CA ALA A 36 -2.38 -8.21 -2.49
C ALA A 36 -2.43 -8.22 -0.97
N ALA A 37 -1.84 -7.20 -0.35
CA ALA A 37 -1.93 -6.98 1.08
C ALA A 37 -3.26 -6.28 1.41
N CYS A 38 -4.15 -7.01 2.06
CA CYS A 38 -5.52 -6.59 2.29
C CYS A 38 -5.65 -5.58 3.43
N GLY A 39 -6.74 -4.80 3.39
CA GLY A 39 -7.19 -3.99 4.51
C GLY A 39 -7.89 -4.83 5.60
N GLY A 40 -8.31 -4.16 6.63
CA GLY A 40 -8.93 -4.71 7.83
C GLY A 40 -8.02 -4.53 9.04
N PHE A 41 -8.59 -4.64 10.23
CA PHE A 41 -7.79 -4.55 11.46
C PHE A 41 -7.04 -5.85 11.70
N SER A 42 -5.79 -5.72 12.14
CA SER A 42 -4.94 -6.85 12.49
C SER A 42 -4.58 -6.82 13.98
N TYR A 43 -4.20 -7.97 14.50
CA TYR A 43 -3.75 -8.14 15.88
C TYR A 43 -2.61 -7.18 16.28
N GLY A 44 -1.74 -6.85 15.35
CA GLY A 44 -0.59 -5.97 15.59
C GLY A 44 -0.88 -4.47 15.54
N ASP A 45 -2.13 -4.05 15.30
CA ASP A 45 -2.49 -2.63 15.09
C ASP A 45 -2.44 -1.78 16.38
N VAL A 46 -2.29 -2.40 17.54
CA VAL A 46 -1.99 -1.70 18.81
C VAL A 46 -0.69 -0.89 18.76
N LEU A 47 0.22 -1.22 17.85
CA LEU A 47 1.46 -0.49 17.59
C LEU A 47 1.29 0.64 16.54
N GLY A 48 0.10 0.82 16.02
CA GLY A 48 -0.26 1.62 14.86
C GLY A 48 -0.56 0.73 13.66
N SER A 49 -1.48 1.18 12.81
CA SER A 49 -2.00 0.40 11.68
C SER A 49 -0.88 -0.11 10.76
N GLY A 50 -0.90 -1.39 10.45
CA GLY A 50 0.07 -2.09 9.61
C GLY A 50 1.45 -2.31 10.25
N ARG A 51 1.75 -1.69 11.39
CA ARG A 51 3.09 -1.78 12.01
C ARG A 51 3.38 -3.17 12.55
N GLY A 52 2.48 -3.76 13.30
CA GLY A 52 2.66 -5.11 13.84
C GLY A 52 2.82 -6.14 12.73
N TRP A 53 2.06 -6.00 11.65
CA TRP A 53 2.21 -6.85 10.47
C TRP A 53 3.61 -6.69 9.84
N ALA A 54 4.05 -5.47 9.60
CA ALA A 54 5.40 -5.20 9.08
C ALA A 54 6.50 -5.74 10.02
N GLN A 55 6.36 -5.59 11.34
CA GLN A 55 7.33 -6.13 12.30
C GLN A 55 7.41 -7.67 12.23
N SER A 56 6.30 -8.36 12.03
CA SER A 56 6.29 -9.82 11.85
C SER A 56 7.09 -10.25 10.63
N ILE A 57 7.11 -9.44 9.57
CA ILE A 57 7.92 -9.68 8.37
C ILE A 57 9.39 -9.33 8.63
N LEU A 58 9.66 -8.15 9.18
CA LEU A 58 11.02 -7.64 9.36
C LEU A 58 11.85 -8.46 10.34
N HIS A 59 11.22 -8.98 11.40
CA HIS A 59 11.90 -9.73 12.46
C HIS A 59 11.91 -11.25 12.25
N SER A 60 11.28 -11.76 11.21
CA SER A 60 11.39 -13.16 10.82
C SER A 60 12.40 -13.30 9.66
N PRO A 61 13.61 -13.80 9.87
CA PRO A 61 14.65 -13.85 8.82
C PRO A 61 14.19 -14.55 7.55
N HIS A 62 13.43 -15.66 7.70
CA HIS A 62 12.89 -16.39 6.57
C HIS A 62 11.83 -15.58 5.80
N VAL A 63 10.84 -15.03 6.49
CA VAL A 63 9.76 -14.25 5.86
C VAL A 63 10.32 -12.97 5.24
N ASN A 64 11.26 -12.32 5.91
CA ASN A 64 11.97 -11.16 5.37
C ASN A 64 12.63 -11.48 4.02
N ALA A 65 13.37 -12.61 3.95
CA ALA A 65 14.01 -13.05 2.72
C ALA A 65 13.00 -13.35 1.60
N GLU A 66 11.86 -13.98 1.92
CA GLU A 66 10.77 -14.24 0.96
C GLU A 66 10.20 -12.93 0.37
N PHE A 67 9.91 -11.94 1.22
CA PHE A 67 9.41 -10.64 0.76
C PHE A 67 10.48 -9.87 -0.03
N ALA A 68 11.74 -9.86 0.42
CA ALA A 68 12.84 -9.23 -0.30
C ALA A 68 12.99 -9.83 -1.70
N ALA A 69 13.03 -11.16 -1.79
CA ALA A 69 13.11 -11.86 -3.07
C ALA A 69 11.91 -11.56 -3.96
N PHE A 70 10.68 -11.48 -3.41
CA PHE A 70 9.48 -11.13 -4.16
C PHE A 70 9.57 -9.73 -4.76
N PHE A 71 9.95 -8.71 -3.98
CA PHE A 71 10.03 -7.33 -4.44
C PHE A 71 11.18 -7.05 -5.41
N GLN A 72 12.19 -7.90 -5.46
CA GLN A 72 13.31 -7.77 -6.40
C GLN A 72 13.01 -8.36 -7.78
N ARG A 73 11.96 -9.15 -7.94
CA ARG A 73 11.61 -9.76 -9.23
C ARG A 73 10.92 -8.75 -10.15
N GLU A 74 11.41 -8.60 -11.39
CA GLU A 74 10.90 -7.65 -12.39
C GLU A 74 9.46 -7.90 -12.83
N LYS A 75 9.00 -9.16 -12.78
CA LYS A 75 7.68 -9.57 -13.29
C LYS A 75 6.66 -9.79 -12.18
N THR A 76 6.82 -9.11 -11.06
CA THR A 76 5.85 -9.15 -9.97
C THR A 76 5.21 -7.78 -9.75
N PHE A 77 4.05 -7.78 -9.11
CA PHE A 77 3.39 -6.56 -8.66
C PHE A 77 2.87 -6.72 -7.23
N ALA A 78 2.69 -5.60 -6.56
CA ALA A 78 2.11 -5.58 -5.23
C ALA A 78 1.01 -4.51 -5.14
N LEU A 79 -0.06 -4.82 -4.41
CA LEU A 79 -1.14 -3.91 -4.09
C LEU A 79 -1.38 -3.90 -2.59
N GLY A 80 -1.17 -2.78 -1.94
CA GLY A 80 -1.53 -2.55 -0.53
C GLY A 80 -2.83 -1.78 -0.43
N VAL A 81 -3.78 -2.28 0.35
CA VAL A 81 -5.06 -1.61 0.59
C VAL A 81 -5.23 -1.37 2.09
N CYS A 82 -5.49 -0.13 2.50
CA CYS A 82 -5.73 0.27 3.88
C CYS A 82 -4.56 -0.20 4.79
N ASN A 83 -4.81 -1.12 5.71
CA ASN A 83 -3.78 -1.70 6.59
C ASN A 83 -2.60 -2.31 5.82
N GLY A 84 -2.87 -2.97 4.69
CA GLY A 84 -1.81 -3.49 3.81
C GLY A 84 -0.96 -2.39 3.17
N CYS A 85 -1.55 -1.24 2.82
CA CYS A 85 -0.82 -0.06 2.35
C CYS A 85 0.10 0.50 3.46
N GLN A 86 -0.42 0.58 4.69
CA GLN A 86 0.35 1.03 5.85
C GLN A 86 1.51 0.08 6.16
N MET A 87 1.28 -1.22 6.05
CA MET A 87 2.33 -2.23 6.19
C MET A 87 3.42 -2.06 5.13
N PHE A 88 3.06 -1.92 3.85
CA PHE A 88 4.05 -1.68 2.78
C PHE A 88 4.83 -0.39 2.99
N SER A 89 4.20 0.66 3.49
CA SER A 89 4.86 1.91 3.85
C SER A 89 5.98 1.71 4.88
N VAL A 90 5.74 0.88 5.90
CA VAL A 90 6.76 0.53 6.90
C VAL A 90 7.89 -0.30 6.28
N LEU A 91 7.54 -1.31 5.46
CA LEU A 91 8.54 -2.14 4.77
C LEU A 91 9.40 -1.34 3.79
N GLY A 92 8.80 -0.40 3.04
CA GLY A 92 9.50 0.48 2.13
C GLY A 92 10.53 1.34 2.86
N ARG A 93 10.12 1.95 3.98
CA ARG A 93 11.03 2.75 4.82
C ARG A 93 12.12 1.94 5.52
N ALA A 94 11.90 0.67 5.73
CA ALA A 94 12.91 -0.26 6.23
C ALA A 94 13.88 -0.75 5.12
N GLY A 95 13.69 -0.32 3.87
CA GLY A 95 14.54 -0.69 2.73
C GLY A 95 14.23 -2.05 2.14
N LEU A 96 13.10 -2.68 2.50
CA LEU A 96 12.74 -4.00 1.97
C LEU A 96 12.14 -3.92 0.57
N ILE A 97 11.53 -2.79 0.22
CA ILE A 97 10.93 -2.55 -1.10
C ILE A 97 11.84 -1.61 -1.90
N PRO A 98 12.42 -2.06 -3.01
CA PRO A 98 13.30 -1.21 -3.84
C PRO A 98 12.58 0.05 -4.33
N GLY A 99 13.25 1.20 -4.24
CA GLY A 99 12.71 2.48 -4.70
C GLY A 99 11.66 3.12 -3.79
N ALA A 100 11.43 2.55 -2.59
CA ALA A 100 10.41 3.03 -1.64
C ALA A 100 10.98 3.94 -0.52
N GLU A 101 12.19 4.45 -0.66
CA GLU A 101 12.88 5.25 0.36
C GLU A 101 12.15 6.54 0.70
N HIS A 102 11.46 7.10 -0.29
CA HIS A 102 10.69 8.33 -0.18
C HIS A 102 9.23 8.14 0.23
N TRP A 103 8.78 6.89 0.43
CA TRP A 103 7.40 6.63 0.80
C TRP A 103 7.06 7.24 2.16
N PRO A 104 5.84 7.81 2.30
CA PRO A 104 5.37 8.34 3.58
C PRO A 104 5.09 7.20 4.57
N LEU A 105 5.11 7.49 5.85
CA LEU A 105 4.35 6.72 6.83
C LEU A 105 2.93 7.29 6.91
N PHE A 106 1.97 6.43 7.24
CA PHE A 106 0.63 6.87 7.52
C PHE A 106 0.48 7.16 9.02
N ALA A 107 -0.05 8.33 9.31
CA ALA A 107 -0.23 8.88 10.66
C ALA A 107 -1.73 9.08 10.93
N PRO A 108 -2.12 9.24 12.21
CA PRO A 108 -3.47 9.63 12.57
C PRO A 108 -3.94 10.87 11.81
N ASN A 109 -5.23 10.88 11.45
CA ASN A 109 -5.86 12.02 10.80
C ASN A 109 -5.72 13.27 11.66
N GLU A 110 -5.62 14.44 11.04
CA GLU A 110 -5.54 15.72 11.77
C GLU A 110 -6.79 15.99 12.61
N SER A 111 -7.93 15.48 12.18
CA SER A 111 -9.19 15.55 12.95
C SER A 111 -9.17 14.71 14.24
N GLY A 112 -8.20 13.82 14.40
CA GLY A 112 -8.16 12.84 15.49
C GLY A 112 -9.29 11.81 15.45
N ARG A 113 -10.03 11.73 14.34
CA ARG A 113 -11.22 10.87 14.19
C ARG A 113 -11.12 9.97 12.97
N PHE A 114 -11.93 8.92 12.99
CA PHE A 114 -12.17 8.12 11.79
C PHE A 114 -12.92 8.97 10.75
N GLU A 115 -12.37 9.06 9.55
CA GLU A 115 -12.98 9.75 8.41
C GLU A 115 -13.64 8.73 7.49
N ALA A 116 -14.93 8.94 7.21
CA ALA A 116 -15.70 8.11 6.29
C ALA A 116 -16.51 9.00 5.37
N ARG A 117 -16.08 9.14 4.13
CA ARG A 117 -16.74 10.00 3.14
C ARG A 117 -16.37 9.65 1.71
N PHE A 118 -17.16 10.09 0.76
CA PHE A 118 -16.74 10.13 -0.64
C PHE A 118 -15.86 11.35 -0.88
N THR A 119 -14.82 11.15 -1.65
CA THR A 119 -13.94 12.22 -2.13
C THR A 119 -13.56 11.94 -3.58
N THR A 120 -13.00 12.92 -4.25
CA THR A 120 -12.51 12.77 -5.61
C THR A 120 -10.99 12.74 -5.60
N VAL A 121 -10.42 11.83 -6.37
CA VAL A 121 -8.98 11.81 -6.65
C VAL A 121 -8.74 12.00 -8.13
N GLU A 122 -7.64 12.68 -8.44
CA GLU A 122 -7.11 12.80 -9.79
C GLU A 122 -5.94 11.82 -9.96
N ILE A 123 -5.97 11.06 -11.05
CA ILE A 123 -4.88 10.15 -11.43
C ILE A 123 -3.77 10.98 -12.07
N LYS A 124 -2.60 10.97 -11.46
CA LYS A 124 -1.43 11.72 -11.92
C LYS A 124 -0.65 10.92 -12.96
N SER A 125 0.31 11.55 -13.60
CA SER A 125 1.28 10.85 -14.45
C SER A 125 2.09 9.89 -13.59
N THR A 126 1.91 8.60 -13.79
CA THR A 126 2.49 7.55 -12.96
C THR A 126 2.86 6.33 -13.79
N ASP A 127 3.84 5.58 -13.32
CA ASP A 127 4.23 4.29 -13.90
C ASP A 127 3.47 3.12 -13.25
N CYS A 128 2.52 3.42 -12.36
CA CYS A 128 1.68 2.42 -11.71
C CYS A 128 0.85 1.64 -12.73
N ILE A 129 1.01 0.33 -12.74
CA ILE A 129 0.33 -0.57 -13.68
C ILE A 129 -1.20 -0.52 -13.55
N PHE A 130 -1.72 -0.21 -12.36
CA PHE A 130 -3.17 -0.15 -12.10
C PHE A 130 -3.85 1.08 -12.72
N PHE A 131 -3.07 2.12 -13.07
CA PHE A 131 -3.60 3.38 -13.60
C PHE A 131 -3.08 3.70 -15.01
N ARG A 132 -2.52 2.71 -15.69
CA ARG A 132 -2.00 2.89 -17.04
C ARG A 132 -3.09 3.36 -18.01
N GLY A 133 -2.84 4.47 -18.70
CA GLY A 133 -3.79 5.07 -19.63
C GLY A 133 -4.90 5.90 -18.99
N MET A 134 -4.90 6.09 -17.67
CA MET A 134 -5.93 6.83 -16.93
C MET A 134 -5.47 8.21 -16.47
N GLN A 135 -4.30 8.67 -16.87
CA GLN A 135 -3.76 9.99 -16.47
C GLN A 135 -4.78 11.11 -16.71
N GLY A 136 -4.94 12.00 -15.74
CA GLY A 136 -5.88 13.12 -15.76
C GLY A 136 -7.33 12.74 -15.44
N SER A 137 -7.65 11.44 -15.37
CA SER A 137 -8.98 10.99 -14.97
C SER A 137 -9.26 11.35 -13.51
N ARG A 138 -10.51 11.69 -13.22
CA ARG A 138 -11.00 11.96 -11.87
C ARG A 138 -12.03 10.93 -11.51
N ILE A 139 -11.80 10.26 -10.39
CA ILE A 139 -12.67 9.18 -9.92
C ILE A 139 -13.12 9.44 -8.49
N PRO A 140 -14.40 9.18 -8.17
CA PRO A 140 -14.85 9.18 -6.80
C PRO A 140 -14.31 7.96 -6.07
N VAL A 141 -13.81 8.16 -4.86
CA VAL A 141 -13.33 7.08 -3.99
C VAL A 141 -13.96 7.19 -2.62
N ALA A 142 -14.21 6.05 -2.00
CA ALA A 142 -14.60 5.99 -0.59
C ALA A 142 -13.33 6.09 0.28
N LEU A 143 -13.23 7.18 1.03
CA LEU A 143 -12.24 7.36 2.06
C LEU A 143 -12.80 6.76 3.35
N ALA A 144 -12.06 5.88 4.01
CA ALA A 144 -12.47 5.22 5.24
C ALA A 144 -11.22 4.84 6.06
N HIS A 145 -10.75 5.75 6.91
CA HIS A 145 -9.54 5.52 7.72
C HIS A 145 -9.48 6.44 8.96
N ALA A 146 -8.77 5.98 9.99
CA ALA A 146 -8.35 6.76 11.14
C ALA A 146 -6.90 7.24 11.02
N GLU A 147 -6.07 6.47 10.32
CA GLU A 147 -4.63 6.68 10.15
C GLU A 147 -4.26 6.68 8.66
N GLY A 148 -4.78 7.64 7.90
CA GLY A 148 -4.57 7.73 6.45
C GLY A 148 -3.78 8.96 6.01
N ARG A 149 -3.32 9.79 6.94
CA ARG A 149 -2.53 10.99 6.63
C ARG A 149 -1.10 10.63 6.27
N ALA A 150 -0.71 10.91 5.03
CA ALA A 150 0.67 10.71 4.57
C ALA A 150 1.63 11.66 5.32
N SER A 151 2.60 11.10 6.04
CA SER A 151 3.61 11.82 6.82
C SER A 151 4.99 11.58 6.24
N PHE A 152 5.60 12.61 5.69
CA PHE A 152 6.93 12.59 5.10
C PHE A 152 7.99 13.03 6.10
N ARG A 153 9.25 12.60 5.92
CA ARG A 153 10.39 13.02 6.77
C ARG A 153 10.83 14.44 6.52
N GLY A 154 10.36 15.08 5.45
CA GLY A 154 10.68 16.45 5.05
C GLY A 154 10.15 16.73 3.66
N SER A 155 10.20 18.00 3.21
CA SER A 155 9.74 18.40 1.88
C SER A 155 10.47 17.67 0.75
N SER A 156 11.78 17.47 0.90
CA SER A 156 12.61 16.78 -0.07
C SER A 156 12.16 15.34 -0.37
N THR A 157 11.52 14.65 0.61
CA THR A 157 11.00 13.29 0.38
C THR A 157 9.75 13.30 -0.49
N LEU A 158 8.88 14.28 -0.35
CA LEU A 158 7.72 14.45 -1.23
C LEU A 158 8.14 14.82 -2.65
N GLU A 159 9.09 15.75 -2.77
CA GLU A 159 9.68 16.17 -4.05
C GLU A 159 10.36 14.99 -4.76
N GLY A 160 11.13 14.18 -4.02
CA GLY A 160 11.77 12.98 -4.54
C GLY A 160 10.76 11.95 -5.05
N LEU A 161 9.65 11.75 -4.32
CA LEU A 161 8.59 10.85 -4.75
C LEU A 161 7.85 11.35 -5.99
N ASP A 162 7.60 12.65 -6.09
CA ASP A 162 6.95 13.27 -7.26
C ASP A 162 7.86 13.19 -8.49
N ALA A 163 9.17 13.45 -8.32
CA ALA A 163 10.17 13.32 -9.38
C ALA A 163 10.29 11.90 -9.94
N GLN A 164 10.12 10.90 -9.07
CA GLN A 164 10.09 9.48 -9.45
C GLN A 164 8.72 9.04 -10.01
N ARG A 165 7.76 9.96 -10.19
CA ARG A 165 6.39 9.66 -10.62
C ARG A 165 5.68 8.62 -9.70
N GLY A 166 6.11 8.58 -8.44
CA GLY A 166 5.61 7.65 -7.43
C GLY A 166 4.26 8.05 -6.83
N ILE A 167 3.76 9.26 -7.14
CA ILE A 167 2.44 9.72 -6.67
C ILE A 167 1.40 9.46 -7.75
N ALA A 168 0.66 8.37 -7.56
CA ALA A 168 -0.34 7.94 -8.53
C ALA A 168 -1.68 8.69 -8.41
N LEU A 169 -2.06 9.07 -7.19
CA LEU A 169 -3.35 9.70 -6.89
C LEU A 169 -3.15 10.94 -6.02
N LYS A 170 -3.89 12.01 -6.33
CA LYS A 170 -3.96 13.21 -5.48
C LYS A 170 -5.44 13.55 -5.22
N TYR A 171 -5.78 13.85 -3.97
CA TYR A 171 -7.12 14.32 -3.62
C TYR A 171 -7.39 15.68 -4.26
N THR A 172 -8.64 15.89 -4.68
CA THR A 172 -9.12 17.16 -5.19
C THR A 172 -10.33 17.61 -4.39
N ASP A 173 -10.48 18.92 -4.17
CA ASP A 173 -11.69 19.52 -3.63
C ASP A 173 -12.78 19.68 -4.71
N HIS A 174 -13.95 20.22 -4.33
CA HIS A 174 -15.03 20.51 -5.27
C HIS A 174 -14.68 21.58 -6.31
N ARG A 175 -13.64 22.38 -6.05
CA ARG A 175 -13.08 23.39 -6.97
C ARG A 175 -11.89 22.88 -7.74
N LEU A 176 -11.60 21.58 -7.61
CA LEU A 176 -10.50 20.88 -8.27
C LEU A 176 -9.09 21.31 -7.79
N SER A 177 -9.02 21.97 -6.63
CA SER A 177 -7.75 22.20 -5.95
C SER A 177 -7.28 20.94 -5.25
N LEU A 178 -5.96 20.74 -5.18
CA LEU A 178 -5.38 19.64 -4.43
C LEU A 178 -5.56 19.92 -2.93
N ILE A 179 -6.04 18.93 -2.20
CA ILE A 179 -6.23 19.01 -0.75
C ILE A 179 -5.44 17.92 -0.03
N HIS A 180 -5.02 18.22 1.18
CA HIS A 180 -4.46 17.25 2.11
C HIS A 180 -5.55 16.81 3.09
N ILE A 181 -5.75 15.52 3.23
CA ILE A 181 -6.70 14.93 4.17
C ILE A 181 -5.95 14.28 5.32
#